data_9b64be917e49b8fe1a72975325bd3c63
#
_entry.id   9b64be917e49b8fe1a72975325bd3c63
#
_cell.length_a   1.000
_cell.length_b   1.000
_cell.length_c   1.000
_cell.angle_alpha   90.00
_cell.angle_beta   90.00
_cell.angle_gamma   90.00
#
_symmetry.space_group_name_H-M   'P 1'
#
loop_
_entity.id
_entity.type
_entity.pdbx_description
1 polymer ?
#
loop_
_entity_poly.entity_id
_entity_poly.type
_entity_poly.pdbx_seq_one_letter_code
_entity_poly.pdbx_strand_id
1 'polypeptide(L)'
;MKIKWIVLSLFLVIFIFQSKNIVSFVATEYAVYKIKELDTNSDGFINKEEWPGLGFSLLDFNGDSIATDNELRAFIKEYSKEFSWQNSVNERFELPDQLKRGSFISDSMQIPVGYYIYIPDLYYQETQKNFRTVYYLHGGRPGNEARSVYISNYLHKIFQENPIEPALYIFVNGGALSHYNSEEKDSYGEDIFIKELIPHIDSSYRTINKKSARGLEGFSQGGRAATRYMFKYPELFGTISAGGGSYMVEKLIQSNNGFEDDPRDDSQEIHYVGKGNDAWSLAEEYTKLNTYIPKLLLWSGDLDPNLHSINEYKSYLVSLNINHSLYVIEDVDHNPFAVYANGGENLIRFHLGGFEGVN
;
A
#
# COMPACT_ATOMS: atom_id res chain seq x y z
N MET A 1 -11.78 22.47 -51.65
CA MET A 1 -12.68 22.13 -50.51
C MET A 1 -12.14 21.01 -49.63
N LYS A 2 -11.45 19.99 -50.12
CA LYS A 2 -10.92 18.86 -49.32
C LYS A 2 -9.75 19.21 -48.36
N ILE A 3 -8.91 20.17 -48.68
CA ILE A 3 -7.74 20.57 -47.85
C ILE A 3 -8.19 21.29 -46.56
N LYS A 4 -9.27 22.06 -46.59
CA LYS A 4 -9.78 22.73 -45.37
C LYS A 4 -10.30 21.77 -44.32
N TRP A 5 -10.83 20.62 -44.70
CA TRP A 5 -11.33 19.60 -43.77
C TRP A 5 -10.21 18.79 -43.13
N ILE A 6 -9.10 18.55 -43.83
CA ILE A 6 -7.93 17.86 -43.30
C ILE A 6 -7.23 18.74 -42.26
N VAL A 7 -7.10 20.03 -42.52
CA VAL A 7 -6.52 20.97 -41.55
C VAL A 7 -7.41 21.12 -40.30
N LEU A 8 -8.73 21.16 -40.48
CA LEU A 8 -9.68 21.24 -39.36
C LEU A 8 -9.65 19.97 -38.51
N SER A 9 -9.53 18.77 -39.12
CA SER A 9 -9.43 17.52 -38.40
C SER A 9 -8.10 17.37 -37.66
N LEU A 10 -6.99 17.84 -38.23
CA LEU A 10 -5.70 17.89 -37.53
C LEU A 10 -5.72 18.87 -36.32
N PHE A 11 -6.33 20.03 -36.47
CA PHE A 11 -6.52 20.98 -35.39
C PHE A 11 -7.43 20.42 -34.29
N LEU A 12 -8.47 19.66 -34.63
CA LEU A 12 -9.35 19.02 -33.65
C LEU A 12 -8.65 17.92 -32.89
N VAL A 13 -7.81 17.09 -33.53
CA VAL A 13 -7.01 16.03 -32.90
C VAL A 13 -5.94 16.63 -31.99
N ILE A 14 -5.26 17.68 -32.43
CA ILE A 14 -4.27 18.39 -31.58
C ILE A 14 -4.98 19.07 -30.42
N PHE A 15 -6.16 19.63 -30.58
CA PHE A 15 -6.95 20.26 -29.52
C PHE A 15 -7.47 19.22 -28.51
N ILE A 16 -7.85 18.03 -28.95
CA ILE A 16 -8.27 16.92 -28.06
C ILE A 16 -7.06 16.37 -27.26
N PHE A 17 -5.88 16.24 -27.88
CA PHE A 17 -4.66 15.84 -27.18
C PHE A 17 -4.13 16.92 -26.21
N GLN A 18 -4.25 18.18 -26.55
CA GLN A 18 -3.93 19.29 -25.63
C GLN A 18 -5.00 19.50 -24.56
N SER A 19 -6.28 19.18 -24.84
CA SER A 19 -7.36 19.37 -23.87
C SER A 19 -7.25 18.46 -22.65
N LYS A 20 -6.78 17.22 -22.79
CA LYS A 20 -6.53 16.33 -21.63
C LYS A 20 -5.45 16.90 -20.70
N ASN A 21 -4.35 17.41 -21.27
CA ASN A 21 -3.28 18.04 -20.47
C ASN A 21 -3.73 19.39 -19.88
N ILE A 22 -4.54 20.17 -20.61
CA ILE A 22 -5.09 21.44 -20.12
C ILE A 22 -6.13 21.18 -19.01
N VAL A 23 -7.00 20.20 -19.17
CA VAL A 23 -8.00 19.83 -18.15
C VAL A 23 -7.31 19.32 -16.89
N SER A 24 -6.31 18.47 -17.02
CA SER A 24 -5.51 17.97 -15.88
C SER A 24 -4.76 19.12 -15.19
N PHE A 25 -4.16 20.05 -15.95
CA PHE A 25 -3.50 21.22 -15.41
C PHE A 25 -4.49 22.12 -14.66
N VAL A 26 -5.62 22.46 -15.27
CA VAL A 26 -6.65 23.33 -14.67
C VAL A 26 -7.25 22.66 -13.44
N ALA A 27 -7.47 21.36 -13.46
CA ALA A 27 -7.95 20.61 -12.30
C ALA A 27 -6.94 20.63 -11.14
N THR A 28 -5.65 20.46 -11.45
CA THR A 28 -4.58 20.55 -10.45
C THR A 28 -4.49 21.95 -9.85
N GLU A 29 -4.53 23.01 -10.68
CA GLU A 29 -4.52 24.40 -10.20
C GLU A 29 -5.74 24.71 -9.33
N TYR A 30 -6.91 24.23 -9.73
CA TYR A 30 -8.13 24.39 -8.94
C TYR A 30 -8.06 23.64 -7.60
N ALA A 31 -7.54 22.42 -7.61
CA ALA A 31 -7.35 21.63 -6.38
C ALA A 31 -6.35 22.29 -5.43
N VAL A 32 -5.23 22.77 -5.96
CA VAL A 32 -4.25 23.55 -5.16
C VAL A 32 -4.89 24.82 -4.58
N TYR A 33 -5.67 25.54 -5.38
CA TYR A 33 -6.41 26.72 -4.91
C TYR A 33 -7.38 26.36 -3.77
N LYS A 34 -8.12 25.27 -3.92
CA LYS A 34 -9.08 24.79 -2.91
C LYS A 34 -8.38 24.35 -1.62
N ILE A 35 -7.24 23.66 -1.72
CA ILE A 35 -6.47 23.28 -0.54
C ILE A 35 -5.92 24.49 0.18
N LYS A 36 -5.55 25.55 -0.54
CA LYS A 36 -5.10 26.83 0.08
C LYS A 36 -6.20 27.58 0.84
N GLU A 37 -7.48 27.22 0.65
CA GLU A 37 -8.53 27.73 1.54
C GLU A 37 -8.38 27.23 2.98
N LEU A 38 -7.55 26.20 3.21
CA LEU A 38 -7.18 25.70 4.54
C LEU A 38 -6.12 26.56 5.24
N ASP A 39 -5.37 27.38 4.50
CA ASP A 39 -4.42 28.36 5.06
C ASP A 39 -5.18 29.43 5.85
N THR A 40 -5.50 29.08 7.09
CA THR A 40 -6.34 29.90 7.99
C THR A 40 -5.57 31.06 8.60
N ASN A 41 -4.25 30.92 8.70
CA ASN A 41 -3.36 31.95 9.23
C ASN A 41 -2.82 32.91 8.16
N SER A 42 -3.07 32.59 6.87
CA SER A 42 -2.67 33.37 5.69
C SER A 42 -1.14 33.59 5.58
N ASP A 43 -0.35 32.59 5.98
CA ASP A 43 1.12 32.64 5.83
C ASP A 43 1.61 32.11 4.48
N GLY A 44 0.71 31.60 3.65
CA GLY A 44 0.99 31.09 2.30
C GLY A 44 1.38 29.61 2.25
N PHE A 45 1.30 28.90 3.37
CA PHE A 45 1.61 27.48 3.51
C PHE A 45 0.44 26.76 4.17
N ILE A 46 0.50 25.44 4.18
CA ILE A 46 -0.41 24.60 4.97
C ILE A 46 0.43 23.87 6.01
N ASN A 47 0.08 23.99 7.26
CA ASN A 47 0.70 23.26 8.37
C ASN A 47 -0.18 22.09 8.83
N LYS A 48 0.29 21.34 9.83
CA LYS A 48 -0.38 20.15 10.32
C LYS A 48 -1.77 20.43 10.94
N GLU A 49 -1.93 21.57 11.63
CA GLU A 49 -3.20 21.96 12.25
C GLU A 49 -4.25 22.38 11.20
N GLU A 50 -3.80 22.86 10.07
CA GLU A 50 -4.66 23.30 8.96
C GLU A 50 -5.05 22.14 8.01
N TRP A 51 -4.31 21.02 8.06
CA TRP A 51 -4.58 19.87 7.20
C TRP A 51 -5.63 18.95 7.82
N PRO A 52 -6.86 18.86 7.27
CA PRO A 52 -7.90 17.99 7.80
C PRO A 52 -7.73 16.52 7.40
N GLY A 53 -6.82 16.24 6.47
CA GLY A 53 -6.58 14.92 5.91
C GLY A 53 -5.69 14.04 6.80
N LEU A 54 -5.65 12.75 6.47
CA LEU A 54 -4.72 11.82 7.07
C LEU A 54 -3.31 12.06 6.52
N GLY A 55 -2.29 11.87 7.37
CA GLY A 55 -0.90 11.83 6.94
C GLY A 55 -0.40 13.17 6.38
N PHE A 56 -0.41 14.24 7.16
CA PHE A 56 0.20 15.52 6.76
C PHE A 56 1.63 15.33 6.24
N SER A 57 2.39 14.44 6.84
CA SER A 57 3.75 14.10 6.44
C SER A 57 3.86 13.43 5.04
N LEU A 58 2.76 12.97 4.46
CA LEU A 58 2.71 12.56 3.04
C LEU A 58 2.64 13.78 2.10
N LEU A 59 2.17 14.90 2.60
CA LEU A 59 2.10 16.16 1.91
C LEU A 59 3.43 16.95 2.08
N ASP A 60 3.90 17.02 3.31
CA ASP A 60 5.19 17.60 3.70
C ASP A 60 6.32 16.59 3.40
N PHE A 61 6.90 16.65 2.21
CA PHE A 61 7.90 15.67 1.77
C PHE A 61 9.29 15.90 2.34
N ASN A 62 9.60 17.15 2.69
CA ASN A 62 10.92 17.52 3.18
C ASN A 62 11.00 17.48 4.71
N GLY A 63 9.85 17.35 5.40
CA GLY A 63 9.77 17.25 6.85
C GLY A 63 10.00 18.58 7.59
N ASP A 64 9.76 19.72 6.92
CA ASP A 64 9.95 21.05 7.52
C ASP A 64 8.71 21.56 8.27
N SER A 65 7.67 20.75 8.37
CA SER A 65 6.40 21.00 9.04
C SER A 65 5.47 22.00 8.34
N ILE A 66 5.75 22.31 7.07
CA ILE A 66 4.88 23.11 6.21
C ILE A 66 4.74 22.44 4.83
N ALA A 67 3.59 22.60 4.19
CA ALA A 67 3.39 22.14 2.82
C ALA A 67 3.37 23.34 1.87
N THR A 68 4.33 23.34 0.95
CA THR A 68 4.49 24.36 -0.09
C THR A 68 3.61 24.08 -1.30
N ASP A 69 3.46 25.05 -2.20
CA ASP A 69 2.80 24.87 -3.50
C ASP A 69 3.35 23.69 -4.31
N ASN A 70 4.66 23.49 -4.27
CA ASN A 70 5.30 22.42 -5.01
C ASN A 70 4.94 21.04 -4.43
N GLU A 71 4.86 20.93 -3.13
CA GLU A 71 4.45 19.72 -2.42
C GLU A 71 2.98 19.42 -2.64
N LEU A 72 2.10 20.43 -2.55
CA LEU A 72 0.68 20.33 -2.88
C LEU A 72 0.44 19.82 -4.31
N ARG A 73 1.14 20.40 -5.29
CA ARG A 73 1.03 19.97 -6.71
C ARG A 73 1.52 18.56 -6.92
N ALA A 74 2.62 18.21 -6.28
CA ALA A 74 3.20 16.89 -6.36
C ALA A 74 2.29 15.84 -5.71
N PHE A 75 1.70 16.15 -4.54
CA PHE A 75 0.73 15.31 -3.86
C PHE A 75 -0.51 15.09 -4.73
N ILE A 76 -1.15 16.14 -5.22
CA ILE A 76 -2.34 16.04 -6.08
C ILE A 76 -2.03 15.22 -7.33
N LYS A 77 -0.89 15.47 -7.99
CA LYS A 77 -0.48 14.73 -9.19
C LYS A 77 -0.30 13.24 -8.92
N GLU A 78 0.17 12.88 -7.74
CA GLU A 78 0.35 11.48 -7.36
C GLU A 78 -0.98 10.79 -7.06
N TYR A 79 -1.87 11.48 -6.34
CA TYR A 79 -3.14 10.91 -5.89
C TYR A 79 -4.29 11.04 -6.93
N SER A 80 -4.13 11.85 -7.98
CA SER A 80 -5.09 11.99 -9.09
C SER A 80 -4.82 11.10 -10.30
N LYS A 81 -3.77 10.26 -10.25
CA LYS A 81 -3.46 9.34 -11.36
C LYS A 81 -4.57 8.30 -11.53
N GLU A 82 -5.01 8.10 -12.76
CA GLU A 82 -5.83 6.94 -13.12
C GLU A 82 -5.07 5.65 -12.76
N PHE A 83 -5.80 4.61 -12.37
CA PHE A 83 -5.22 3.31 -12.08
C PHE A 83 -4.49 2.74 -13.31
N SER A 84 -3.35 2.12 -13.07
CA SER A 84 -2.58 1.36 -14.05
C SER A 84 -1.96 0.13 -13.42
N TRP A 85 -1.88 -0.95 -14.20
CA TRP A 85 -1.18 -2.16 -13.81
C TRP A 85 0.34 -2.06 -13.92
N GLN A 86 0.85 -0.97 -14.48
CA GLN A 86 2.28 -0.67 -14.54
C GLN A 86 2.55 0.79 -14.22
N ASN A 87 3.29 1.05 -13.17
CA ASN A 87 3.57 2.41 -12.72
C ASN A 87 5.08 2.65 -12.60
N SER A 88 5.47 3.89 -12.87
CA SER A 88 6.84 4.37 -12.63
C SER A 88 6.89 5.13 -11.32
N VAL A 89 8.02 5.02 -10.64
CA VAL A 89 8.34 5.83 -9.47
C VAL A 89 8.42 7.30 -9.86
N ASN A 90 8.10 8.18 -8.95
CA ASN A 90 8.29 9.60 -9.14
C ASN A 90 9.80 9.91 -9.07
N GLU A 91 10.35 10.53 -10.13
CA GLU A 91 11.80 10.81 -10.28
C GLU A 91 12.36 11.78 -9.20
N ARG A 92 11.51 12.45 -8.43
CA ARG A 92 11.92 13.34 -7.34
C ARG A 92 12.59 12.64 -6.15
N PHE A 93 12.50 11.32 -6.08
CA PHE A 93 13.04 10.55 -4.96
C PHE A 93 14.28 9.77 -5.40
N GLU A 94 15.34 9.92 -4.62
CA GLU A 94 16.48 9.03 -4.70
C GLU A 94 16.11 7.68 -4.08
N LEU A 95 16.31 6.62 -4.85
CA LEU A 95 16.02 5.25 -4.44
C LEU A 95 17.30 4.42 -4.50
N PRO A 96 17.45 3.40 -3.66
CA PRO A 96 18.65 2.58 -3.68
C PRO A 96 18.76 1.78 -4.99
N ASP A 97 19.96 1.58 -5.47
CA ASP A 97 20.24 0.77 -6.66
C ASP A 97 19.76 -0.68 -6.53
N GLN A 98 19.51 -1.14 -5.32
CA GLN A 98 18.97 -2.46 -5.00
C GLN A 98 17.50 -2.59 -5.34
N LEU A 99 16.77 -1.49 -5.52
CA LEU A 99 15.38 -1.52 -5.98
C LEU A 99 15.32 -1.71 -7.49
N LYS A 100 14.64 -2.74 -7.94
CA LYS A 100 14.46 -3.05 -9.36
C LYS A 100 12.98 -3.09 -9.72
N ARG A 101 12.65 -2.68 -10.93
CA ARG A 101 11.31 -2.84 -11.49
C ARG A 101 11.24 -4.14 -12.27
N GLY A 102 10.17 -4.91 -12.05
CA GLY A 102 9.83 -6.10 -12.80
C GLY A 102 8.40 -6.03 -13.35
N SER A 103 8.10 -6.94 -14.26
CA SER A 103 6.75 -7.16 -14.75
C SER A 103 6.59 -8.58 -15.25
N PHE A 104 5.36 -9.06 -15.28
CA PHE A 104 4.98 -10.35 -15.87
C PHE A 104 3.66 -10.19 -16.62
N ILE A 105 3.36 -11.11 -17.51
CA ILE A 105 2.04 -11.15 -18.16
C ILE A 105 1.10 -11.92 -17.24
N SER A 106 0.02 -11.29 -16.82
CA SER A 106 -1.04 -11.94 -16.05
C SER A 106 -1.77 -12.96 -16.91
N ASP A 107 -1.87 -14.18 -16.41
CA ASP A 107 -2.61 -15.25 -17.11
C ASP A 107 -4.12 -14.99 -17.09
N SER A 108 -4.64 -14.42 -16.01
CA SER A 108 -6.08 -14.13 -15.86
C SER A 108 -6.54 -12.93 -16.67
N MET A 109 -5.70 -11.88 -16.78
CA MET A 109 -6.08 -10.62 -17.45
C MET A 109 -5.42 -10.42 -18.82
N GLN A 110 -4.42 -11.23 -19.19
CA GLN A 110 -3.67 -11.14 -20.46
C GLN A 110 -3.03 -9.74 -20.68
N ILE A 111 -2.62 -9.08 -19.59
CA ILE A 111 -1.96 -7.79 -19.60
C ILE A 111 -0.65 -7.83 -18.79
N PRO A 112 0.29 -6.91 -19.04
CA PRO A 112 1.48 -6.80 -18.21
C PRO A 112 1.13 -6.17 -16.85
N VAL A 113 1.57 -6.84 -15.77
CA VAL A 113 1.44 -6.39 -14.38
C VAL A 113 2.82 -6.06 -13.83
N GLY A 114 2.97 -4.87 -13.26
CA GLY A 114 4.20 -4.38 -12.67
C GLY A 114 4.35 -4.77 -11.20
N TYR A 115 5.59 -4.89 -10.78
CA TYR A 115 6.00 -4.93 -9.37
C TYR A 115 7.35 -4.25 -9.20
N TYR A 116 7.69 -3.86 -7.97
CA TYR A 116 9.07 -3.53 -7.62
C TYR A 116 9.62 -4.57 -6.67
N ILE A 117 10.92 -4.79 -6.72
CA ILE A 117 11.62 -5.72 -5.83
C ILE A 117 12.92 -5.08 -5.33
N TYR A 118 13.10 -5.06 -4.02
CA TYR A 118 14.37 -4.76 -3.38
C TYR A 118 15.18 -6.04 -3.30
N ILE A 119 16.37 -6.03 -3.90
CA ILE A 119 17.30 -7.17 -3.95
C ILE A 119 18.58 -6.76 -3.20
N PRO A 120 18.85 -7.30 -2.01
CA PRO A 120 20.02 -6.92 -1.23
C PRO A 120 21.32 -7.33 -1.92
N ASP A 121 22.43 -6.63 -1.64
CA ASP A 121 23.75 -6.90 -2.24
C ASP A 121 24.20 -8.34 -2.00
N LEU A 122 23.87 -8.91 -0.85
CA LEU A 122 24.17 -10.30 -0.51
C LEU A 122 23.61 -11.30 -1.54
N TYR A 123 22.51 -10.95 -2.22
CA TYR A 123 21.92 -11.78 -3.27
C TYR A 123 22.91 -12.00 -4.42
N TYR A 124 23.69 -11.01 -4.79
CA TYR A 124 24.68 -11.11 -5.85
C TYR A 124 26.02 -11.70 -5.38
N GLN A 125 26.34 -11.55 -4.10
CA GLN A 125 27.56 -12.08 -3.48
C GLN A 125 27.43 -13.59 -3.22
N GLU A 126 26.29 -14.06 -2.72
CA GLU A 126 26.04 -15.46 -2.40
C GLU A 126 25.13 -16.13 -3.45
N THR A 127 25.71 -16.52 -4.58
CA THR A 127 24.97 -17.00 -5.76
C THR A 127 24.22 -18.33 -5.56
N GLN A 128 24.54 -19.11 -4.52
CA GLN A 128 23.87 -20.38 -4.21
C GLN A 128 22.82 -20.25 -3.08
N LYS A 129 22.73 -19.08 -2.45
CA LYS A 129 21.80 -18.85 -1.34
C LYS A 129 20.42 -18.51 -1.84
N ASN A 130 19.40 -19.08 -1.20
CA ASN A 130 18.01 -18.69 -1.34
C ASN A 130 17.62 -17.73 -0.20
N PHE A 131 16.72 -16.79 -0.50
CA PHE A 131 16.37 -15.70 0.38
C PHE A 131 14.92 -15.80 0.86
N ARG A 132 14.66 -15.32 2.07
CA ARG A 132 13.32 -15.04 2.54
C ARG A 132 12.68 -13.97 1.68
N THR A 133 11.35 -13.96 1.61
CA THR A 133 10.59 -12.93 0.88
C THR A 133 9.62 -12.23 1.81
N VAL A 134 9.45 -10.93 1.63
CA VAL A 134 8.37 -10.15 2.24
C VAL A 134 7.63 -9.41 1.11
N TYR A 135 6.34 -9.60 1.03
CA TYR A 135 5.48 -8.90 0.10
C TYR A 135 4.86 -7.71 0.81
N TYR A 136 4.95 -6.53 0.20
CA TYR A 136 4.42 -5.29 0.75
C TYR A 136 3.20 -4.81 -0.04
N LEU A 137 2.07 -4.71 0.65
CA LEU A 137 0.80 -4.24 0.11
C LEU A 137 0.63 -2.74 0.40
N HIS A 138 0.48 -1.95 -0.66
CA HIS A 138 0.33 -0.50 -0.56
C HIS A 138 -0.98 -0.06 0.10
N GLY A 139 -1.00 1.16 0.63
CA GLY A 139 -2.22 1.83 1.08
C GLY A 139 -2.94 2.61 -0.03
N GLY A 140 -4.13 3.09 0.30
CA GLY A 140 -4.96 3.94 -0.57
C GLY A 140 -5.65 3.20 -1.72
N ARG A 141 -6.54 3.94 -2.41
CA ARG A 141 -7.34 3.48 -3.54
C ARG A 141 -7.50 4.63 -4.57
N PRO A 142 -7.23 4.37 -5.84
CA PRO A 142 -6.45 3.25 -6.34
C PRO A 142 -5.00 3.38 -5.87
N GLY A 143 -4.36 2.26 -5.59
CA GLY A 143 -2.94 2.24 -5.26
C GLY A 143 -2.18 1.34 -6.24
N ASN A 144 -0.86 1.39 -6.18
CA ASN A 144 -0.03 0.66 -7.12
C ASN A 144 1.34 0.28 -6.51
N GLU A 145 2.11 -0.52 -7.24
CA GLU A 145 3.41 -1.04 -6.83
C GLU A 145 4.46 0.05 -6.55
N ALA A 146 4.32 1.22 -7.17
CA ALA A 146 5.28 2.33 -7.01
C ALA A 146 5.02 3.16 -5.73
N ARG A 147 3.84 3.03 -5.11
CA ARG A 147 3.41 3.93 -4.03
C ARG A 147 4.23 3.82 -2.75
N SER A 148 4.71 2.62 -2.44
CA SER A 148 5.41 2.35 -1.18
C SER A 148 6.89 2.06 -1.35
N VAL A 149 7.45 2.22 -2.56
CA VAL A 149 8.85 1.86 -2.85
C VAL A 149 9.88 2.66 -2.06
N TYR A 150 9.51 3.84 -1.55
CA TYR A 150 10.39 4.66 -0.70
C TYR A 150 10.80 3.96 0.60
N ILE A 151 10.01 3.00 1.05
CA ILE A 151 10.38 2.11 2.15
C ILE A 151 11.71 1.41 1.86
N SER A 152 12.06 1.19 0.59
CA SER A 152 13.34 0.57 0.21
C SER A 152 14.57 1.34 0.69
N ASN A 153 14.50 2.67 0.89
CA ASN A 153 15.59 3.46 1.47
C ASN A 153 15.84 3.03 2.94
N TYR A 154 14.76 2.85 3.70
CA TYR A 154 14.85 2.39 5.09
C TYR A 154 15.31 0.93 5.17
N LEU A 155 14.78 0.05 4.30
CA LEU A 155 15.24 -1.33 4.19
C LEU A 155 16.75 -1.40 3.94
N HIS A 156 17.22 -0.61 2.95
CA HIS A 156 18.64 -0.57 2.59
C HIS A 156 19.51 -0.14 3.77
N LYS A 157 19.14 0.97 4.41
CA LYS A 157 19.84 1.47 5.61
C LYS A 157 19.85 0.43 6.73
N ILE A 158 18.70 -0.14 7.08
CA ILE A 158 18.58 -1.09 8.18
C ILE A 158 19.40 -2.35 7.91
N PHE A 159 19.40 -2.90 6.70
CA PHE A 159 20.19 -4.07 6.35
C PHE A 159 21.70 -3.82 6.32
N GLN A 160 22.12 -2.57 6.10
CA GLN A 160 23.55 -2.22 6.17
C GLN A 160 24.03 -1.97 7.60
N GLU A 161 23.19 -1.35 8.44
CA GLU A 161 23.57 -0.92 9.77
C GLU A 161 23.36 -1.99 10.85
N ASN A 162 22.55 -3.02 10.57
CA ASN A 162 22.15 -4.03 11.57
C ASN A 162 22.53 -5.45 11.15
N PRO A 163 22.84 -6.33 12.11
CA PRO A 163 23.15 -7.74 11.86
C PRO A 163 21.87 -8.56 11.58
N ILE A 164 21.06 -8.13 10.63
CA ILE A 164 19.84 -8.80 10.20
C ILE A 164 20.11 -9.44 8.84
N GLU A 165 19.82 -10.73 8.71
CA GLU A 165 19.92 -11.41 7.42
C GLU A 165 18.90 -10.81 6.44
N PRO A 166 19.34 -10.20 5.30
CA PRO A 166 18.44 -9.47 4.45
C PRO A 166 17.50 -10.40 3.67
N ALA A 167 16.33 -9.87 3.30
CA ALA A 167 15.31 -10.54 2.49
C ALA A 167 15.05 -9.79 1.18
N LEU A 168 14.41 -10.47 0.24
CA LEU A 168 13.78 -9.83 -0.91
C LEU A 168 12.47 -9.18 -0.46
N TYR A 169 12.27 -7.89 -0.78
CA TYR A 169 11.01 -7.19 -0.54
C TYR A 169 10.31 -6.87 -1.85
N ILE A 170 9.09 -7.33 -2.00
CA ILE A 170 8.29 -7.22 -3.22
C ILE A 170 7.14 -6.23 -2.99
N PHE A 171 7.12 -5.12 -3.73
CA PHE A 171 6.06 -4.13 -3.70
C PHE A 171 5.01 -4.49 -4.75
N VAL A 172 3.79 -4.72 -4.29
CA VAL A 172 2.72 -5.35 -5.06
C VAL A 172 1.79 -4.29 -5.65
N ASN A 173 1.36 -4.48 -6.91
CA ASN A 173 0.22 -3.76 -7.47
C ASN A 173 -1.07 -4.46 -7.02
N GLY A 174 -1.91 -3.77 -6.27
CA GLY A 174 -3.13 -4.32 -5.67
C GLY A 174 -4.38 -4.22 -6.54
N GLY A 175 -4.25 -3.71 -7.76
CA GLY A 175 -5.41 -3.51 -8.63
C GLY A 175 -6.24 -2.26 -8.30
N ALA A 176 -7.26 -2.00 -9.11
CA ALA A 176 -8.11 -0.81 -9.02
C ALA A 176 -8.84 -0.68 -7.67
N LEU A 177 -9.22 -1.80 -7.06
CA LEU A 177 -9.86 -1.83 -5.73
C LEU A 177 -8.90 -2.17 -4.59
N SER A 178 -7.60 -1.94 -4.76
CA SER A 178 -6.59 -2.13 -3.71
C SER A 178 -6.76 -3.45 -2.95
N HIS A 179 -6.26 -4.53 -3.57
CA HIS A 179 -6.18 -5.87 -2.98
C HIS A 179 -7.52 -6.61 -2.88
N TYR A 180 -8.52 -6.21 -3.65
CA TYR A 180 -9.73 -7.00 -3.88
C TYR A 180 -9.83 -7.44 -5.34
N ASN A 181 -10.60 -8.51 -5.57
CA ASN A 181 -11.11 -8.81 -6.90
C ASN A 181 -12.40 -8.03 -7.14
N SER A 182 -12.58 -7.53 -8.35
CA SER A 182 -13.78 -6.84 -8.78
C SER A 182 -14.08 -7.14 -10.24
N GLU A 183 -15.18 -7.83 -10.49
CA GLU A 183 -15.68 -8.04 -11.85
C GLU A 183 -16.15 -6.71 -12.48
N GLU A 184 -16.76 -5.83 -11.68
CA GLU A 184 -17.25 -4.52 -12.13
C GLU A 184 -16.12 -3.62 -12.67
N LYS A 185 -14.96 -3.66 -12.03
CA LYS A 185 -13.79 -2.87 -12.43
C LYS A 185 -12.83 -3.65 -13.33
N ASP A 186 -13.18 -4.89 -13.72
CA ASP A 186 -12.29 -5.82 -14.44
C ASP A 186 -10.88 -5.84 -13.83
N SER A 187 -10.83 -6.03 -12.51
CA SER A 187 -9.61 -5.91 -11.72
C SER A 187 -9.51 -7.01 -10.67
N TYR A 188 -8.53 -7.88 -10.82
CA TYR A 188 -8.35 -9.09 -10.00
C TYR A 188 -7.10 -8.99 -9.11
N GLY A 189 -7.00 -7.93 -8.32
CA GLY A 189 -5.80 -7.62 -7.51
C GLY A 189 -5.41 -8.71 -6.52
N GLU A 190 -6.39 -9.38 -5.89
CA GLU A 190 -6.16 -10.50 -5.00
C GLU A 190 -5.63 -11.72 -5.75
N ASP A 191 -6.30 -12.12 -6.82
CA ASP A 191 -5.94 -13.31 -7.61
C ASP A 191 -4.58 -13.16 -8.28
N ILE A 192 -4.31 -12.00 -8.88
CA ILE A 192 -3.02 -11.67 -9.47
C ILE A 192 -1.90 -11.78 -8.44
N PHE A 193 -2.10 -11.24 -7.23
CA PHE A 193 -1.08 -11.32 -6.19
C PHE A 193 -0.86 -12.77 -5.74
N ILE A 194 -1.92 -13.45 -5.34
CA ILE A 194 -1.84 -14.78 -4.70
C ILE A 194 -1.49 -15.88 -5.70
N LYS A 195 -2.16 -15.88 -6.86
CA LYS A 195 -2.10 -17.00 -7.80
C LYS A 195 -1.02 -16.84 -8.88
N GLU A 196 -0.60 -15.60 -9.15
CA GLU A 196 0.30 -15.32 -10.26
C GLU A 196 1.62 -14.69 -9.81
N LEU A 197 1.61 -13.57 -9.05
CA LEU A 197 2.84 -12.88 -8.65
C LEU A 197 3.70 -13.73 -7.70
N ILE A 198 3.12 -14.37 -6.68
CA ILE A 198 3.88 -15.23 -5.77
C ILE A 198 4.60 -16.36 -6.53
N PRO A 199 3.93 -17.16 -7.37
CA PRO A 199 4.61 -18.17 -8.20
C PRO A 199 5.63 -17.58 -9.18
N HIS A 200 5.35 -16.41 -9.77
CA HIS A 200 6.29 -15.73 -10.65
C HIS A 200 7.58 -15.35 -9.92
N ILE A 201 7.50 -14.77 -8.73
CA ILE A 201 8.66 -14.42 -7.92
C ILE A 201 9.46 -15.66 -7.52
N ASP A 202 8.78 -16.73 -7.08
CA ASP A 202 9.45 -17.98 -6.69
C ASP A 202 10.15 -18.68 -7.87
N SER A 203 9.66 -18.48 -9.10
CA SER A 203 10.31 -19.03 -10.32
C SER A 203 11.41 -18.15 -10.88
N SER A 204 11.35 -16.84 -10.64
CA SER A 204 12.26 -15.87 -11.24
C SER A 204 13.45 -15.50 -10.35
N TYR A 205 13.31 -15.70 -9.04
CA TYR A 205 14.34 -15.33 -8.05
C TYR A 205 14.66 -16.50 -7.13
N ARG A 206 15.84 -16.46 -6.51
CA ARG A 206 16.28 -17.46 -5.53
C ARG A 206 15.56 -17.22 -4.18
N THR A 207 14.34 -17.68 -4.09
CA THR A 207 13.51 -17.60 -2.89
C THR A 207 13.55 -18.91 -2.10
N ILE A 208 13.27 -18.83 -0.81
CA ILE A 208 12.93 -19.99 0.03
C ILE A 208 11.41 -20.18 -0.11
N ASN A 209 10.98 -21.02 -1.06
CA ASN A 209 9.57 -21.30 -1.32
C ASN A 209 8.93 -22.13 -0.20
N LYS A 210 8.80 -21.54 0.99
CA LYS A 210 8.14 -22.13 2.17
C LYS A 210 7.40 -21.02 2.93
N LYS A 211 6.24 -21.33 3.49
CA LYS A 211 5.48 -20.37 4.30
C LYS A 211 6.30 -19.75 5.45
N SER A 212 7.16 -20.53 6.11
CA SER A 212 8.01 -20.06 7.21
C SER A 212 9.05 -19.01 6.80
N ALA A 213 9.28 -18.84 5.49
CA ALA A 213 10.22 -17.88 4.92
C ALA A 213 9.53 -16.80 4.08
N ARG A 214 8.20 -16.79 4.06
CA ARG A 214 7.41 -15.79 3.32
C ARG A 214 6.62 -14.94 4.30
N GLY A 215 6.91 -13.64 4.33
CA GLY A 215 6.18 -12.62 5.08
C GLY A 215 5.22 -11.86 4.19
N LEU A 216 4.19 -11.34 4.80
CA LEU A 216 3.25 -10.39 4.18
C LEU A 216 3.14 -9.17 5.08
N GLU A 217 3.35 -8.01 4.51
CA GLU A 217 3.23 -6.73 5.19
C GLU A 217 2.30 -5.81 4.40
N GLY A 218 1.63 -4.90 5.07
CA GLY A 218 0.82 -3.91 4.40
C GLY A 218 0.44 -2.75 5.29
N PHE A 219 0.13 -1.62 4.66
CA PHE A 219 -0.27 -0.40 5.35
C PHE A 219 -1.64 0.09 4.88
N SER A 220 -2.47 0.59 5.80
CA SER A 220 -3.78 1.16 5.49
C SER A 220 -4.70 0.15 4.79
N GLN A 221 -5.08 0.36 3.53
CA GLN A 221 -5.77 -0.63 2.70
C GLN A 221 -4.97 -1.94 2.59
N GLY A 222 -3.63 -1.84 2.47
CA GLY A 222 -2.75 -3.00 2.46
C GLY A 222 -2.70 -3.73 3.81
N GLY A 223 -2.81 -3.03 4.93
CA GLY A 223 -2.91 -3.63 6.26
C GLY A 223 -4.19 -4.44 6.44
N ARG A 224 -5.33 -3.90 5.97
CA ARG A 224 -6.61 -4.63 5.90
C ARG A 224 -6.47 -5.89 5.04
N ALA A 225 -5.85 -5.75 3.85
CA ALA A 225 -5.63 -6.86 2.94
C ALA A 225 -4.71 -7.93 3.53
N ALA A 226 -3.61 -7.55 4.17
CA ALA A 226 -2.69 -8.48 4.81
C ALA A 226 -3.41 -9.34 5.87
N THR A 227 -4.27 -8.72 6.68
CA THR A 227 -5.09 -9.42 7.66
C THR A 227 -6.09 -10.38 7.02
N ARG A 228 -6.81 -9.95 5.96
CA ARG A 228 -7.73 -10.83 5.22
C ARG A 228 -7.00 -12.01 4.59
N TYR A 229 -5.86 -11.78 3.96
CA TYR A 229 -5.07 -12.82 3.31
C TYR A 229 -4.50 -13.83 4.31
N MET A 230 -4.18 -13.38 5.53
CA MET A 230 -3.79 -14.29 6.61
C MET A 230 -4.83 -15.38 6.83
N PHE A 231 -6.10 -15.01 6.87
CA PHE A 231 -7.18 -15.95 7.14
C PHE A 231 -7.62 -16.75 5.91
N LYS A 232 -7.52 -16.15 4.71
CA LYS A 232 -7.90 -16.82 3.46
C LYS A 232 -6.83 -17.81 2.97
N TYR A 233 -5.55 -17.52 3.22
CA TYR A 233 -4.39 -18.25 2.68
C TYR A 233 -3.36 -18.55 3.76
N PRO A 234 -3.75 -19.20 4.88
CA PRO A 234 -2.87 -19.43 6.03
C PRO A 234 -1.67 -20.33 5.70
N GLU A 235 -1.75 -21.09 4.61
CA GLU A 235 -0.67 -21.95 4.13
C GLU A 235 0.45 -21.20 3.40
N LEU A 236 0.22 -19.96 2.97
CA LEU A 236 1.17 -19.20 2.15
C LEU A 236 2.20 -18.43 2.96
N PHE A 237 1.83 -17.92 4.15
CA PHE A 237 2.64 -16.97 4.90
C PHE A 237 2.97 -17.49 6.31
N GLY A 238 4.17 -17.15 6.81
CA GLY A 238 4.59 -17.44 8.17
C GLY A 238 4.42 -16.26 9.14
N THR A 239 4.50 -15.05 8.61
CA THR A 239 4.40 -13.79 9.37
C THR A 239 3.54 -12.79 8.62
N ILE A 240 2.65 -12.11 9.34
CA ILE A 240 1.76 -11.06 8.82
C ILE A 240 1.99 -9.80 9.65
N SER A 241 2.34 -8.71 8.99
CA SER A 241 2.53 -7.38 9.58
C SER A 241 1.52 -6.41 8.96
N ALA A 242 0.52 -6.01 9.75
CA ALA A 242 -0.65 -5.26 9.26
C ALA A 242 -0.76 -3.91 9.97
N GLY A 243 -0.41 -2.84 9.26
CA GLY A 243 -0.33 -1.49 9.81
C GLY A 243 -1.41 -0.53 9.35
N GLY A 244 -1.80 0.38 10.23
CA GLY A 244 -2.67 1.52 9.92
C GLY A 244 -4.04 1.14 9.36
N GLY A 245 -4.49 -0.10 9.50
CA GLY A 245 -5.71 -0.61 8.90
C GLY A 245 -6.98 -0.01 9.52
N SER A 246 -7.89 0.47 8.68
CA SER A 246 -9.22 0.91 9.15
C SER A 246 -10.17 -0.28 9.29
N TYR A 247 -10.12 -0.95 10.43
CA TYR A 247 -10.99 -2.12 10.69
C TYR A 247 -12.45 -1.74 10.95
N MET A 248 -12.76 -0.47 11.21
CA MET A 248 -14.14 0.02 11.23
C MET A 248 -14.80 -0.08 9.86
N VAL A 249 -14.08 0.23 8.79
CA VAL A 249 -14.57 0.04 7.41
C VAL A 249 -14.80 -1.45 7.11
N GLU A 250 -13.90 -2.32 7.55
CA GLU A 250 -14.10 -3.78 7.45
C GLU A 250 -15.37 -4.24 8.19
N LYS A 251 -15.67 -3.66 9.36
CA LYS A 251 -16.89 -3.94 10.12
C LYS A 251 -18.15 -3.43 9.40
N LEU A 252 -18.06 -2.30 8.70
CA LEU A 252 -19.14 -1.82 7.84
C LEU A 252 -19.40 -2.78 6.68
N ILE A 253 -18.35 -3.31 6.03
CA ILE A 253 -18.48 -4.33 4.99
C ILE A 253 -19.22 -5.56 5.51
N GLN A 254 -18.89 -6.04 6.72
CA GLN A 254 -19.57 -7.15 7.38
C GLN A 254 -21.06 -6.86 7.54
N SER A 255 -21.42 -5.69 8.08
CA SER A 255 -22.81 -5.30 8.32
C SER A 255 -23.58 -4.95 7.05
N ASN A 256 -22.90 -4.56 5.98
CA ASN A 256 -23.48 -4.12 4.71
C ASN A 256 -23.39 -5.19 3.60
N ASN A 257 -23.45 -6.48 3.98
CA ASN A 257 -23.56 -7.59 3.04
C ASN A 257 -22.44 -7.67 1.98
N GLY A 258 -21.23 -7.20 2.29
CA GLY A 258 -20.08 -7.21 1.41
C GLY A 258 -19.93 -5.95 0.57
N PHE A 259 -20.72 -4.91 0.82
CA PHE A 259 -20.52 -3.61 0.22
C PHE A 259 -19.64 -2.73 1.12
N GLU A 260 -18.57 -2.20 0.57
CA GLU A 260 -17.77 -1.15 1.20
C GLU A 260 -18.40 0.20 0.89
N ASP A 261 -18.89 0.84 1.94
CA ASP A 261 -19.42 2.19 1.95
C ASP A 261 -18.65 2.94 3.04
N ASP A 262 -17.54 3.57 2.67
CA ASP A 262 -16.72 4.31 3.63
C ASP A 262 -17.26 5.73 3.77
N PRO A 263 -17.85 6.10 4.91
CA PRO A 263 -18.43 7.43 5.11
C PRO A 263 -17.40 8.56 5.07
N ARG A 264 -16.10 8.23 5.02
CA ARG A 264 -15.00 9.18 4.88
C ARG A 264 -14.61 9.40 3.42
N ASP A 265 -15.14 8.59 2.50
CA ASP A 265 -14.90 8.71 1.07
C ASP A 265 -15.92 9.67 0.46
N ASP A 266 -15.47 10.89 0.17
CA ASP A 266 -16.32 11.93 -0.44
C ASP A 266 -16.74 11.59 -1.88
N SER A 267 -16.14 10.59 -2.52
CA SER A 267 -16.52 10.13 -3.87
C SER A 267 -17.92 9.50 -3.90
N GLN A 268 -18.42 9.06 -2.74
CA GLN A 268 -19.66 8.30 -2.59
C GLN A 268 -19.70 6.99 -3.42
N GLU A 269 -18.53 6.49 -3.83
CA GLU A 269 -18.45 5.21 -4.54
C GLU A 269 -18.65 4.06 -3.56
N ILE A 270 -19.66 3.24 -3.79
CA ILE A 270 -19.92 2.01 -3.05
C ILE A 270 -19.38 0.84 -3.86
N HIS A 271 -18.50 0.06 -3.25
CA HIS A 271 -17.86 -1.07 -3.92
C HIS A 271 -18.33 -2.40 -3.34
N TYR A 272 -18.76 -3.31 -4.21
CA TYR A 272 -18.98 -4.68 -3.77
C TYR A 272 -17.65 -5.44 -3.73
N VAL A 273 -17.21 -5.82 -2.53
CA VAL A 273 -15.96 -6.55 -2.29
C VAL A 273 -16.19 -8.00 -1.86
N GLY A 274 -17.45 -8.41 -1.74
CA GLY A 274 -17.86 -9.76 -1.42
C GLY A 274 -18.33 -9.94 0.02
N LYS A 275 -19.46 -10.60 0.18
CA LYS A 275 -20.01 -10.95 1.51
C LYS A 275 -19.06 -11.89 2.24
N GLY A 276 -18.72 -11.55 3.49
CA GLY A 276 -17.77 -12.32 4.31
C GLY A 276 -16.31 -12.14 3.90
N ASN A 277 -15.99 -11.25 2.96
CA ASN A 277 -14.63 -10.94 2.54
C ASN A 277 -14.05 -9.73 3.31
N ASP A 278 -14.41 -9.62 4.55
CA ASP A 278 -13.89 -8.64 5.52
C ASP A 278 -13.09 -9.33 6.62
N ALA A 279 -12.23 -8.57 7.29
CA ALA A 279 -11.32 -9.09 8.30
C ALA A 279 -12.05 -9.69 9.53
N TRP A 280 -13.24 -9.20 9.87
CA TRP A 280 -14.01 -9.69 11.02
C TRP A 280 -14.64 -11.03 10.73
N SER A 281 -15.37 -11.15 9.61
CA SER A 281 -15.98 -12.40 9.18
C SER A 281 -14.95 -13.50 8.95
N LEU A 282 -13.83 -13.16 8.30
CA LEU A 282 -12.77 -14.11 8.00
C LEU A 282 -12.06 -14.60 9.26
N ALA A 283 -11.84 -13.74 10.27
CA ALA A 283 -11.29 -14.17 11.55
C ALA A 283 -12.23 -15.15 12.27
N GLU A 284 -13.53 -14.90 12.28
CA GLU A 284 -14.51 -15.81 12.87
C GLU A 284 -14.55 -17.18 12.15
N GLU A 285 -14.63 -17.17 10.80
CA GLU A 285 -14.63 -18.39 10.02
C GLU A 285 -13.34 -19.21 10.23
N TYR A 286 -12.21 -18.52 10.32
CA TYR A 286 -10.92 -19.14 10.54
C TYR A 286 -10.87 -19.96 11.84
N THR A 287 -11.50 -19.49 12.92
CA THR A 287 -11.51 -20.22 14.22
C THR A 287 -12.19 -21.59 14.11
N LYS A 288 -13.04 -21.81 13.09
CA LYS A 288 -13.74 -23.07 12.84
C LYS A 288 -12.85 -24.11 12.14
N LEU A 289 -11.74 -23.67 11.54
CA LEU A 289 -10.92 -24.53 10.66
C LEU A 289 -9.83 -25.32 11.38
N ASN A 290 -9.53 -25.03 12.64
CA ASN A 290 -8.48 -25.68 13.46
C ASN A 290 -7.13 -25.84 12.73
N THR A 291 -6.70 -24.82 12.00
CA THR A 291 -5.50 -24.79 11.18
C THR A 291 -4.40 -23.92 11.82
N TYR A 292 -3.18 -23.98 11.25
CA TYR A 292 -2.05 -23.18 11.67
C TYR A 292 -2.31 -21.69 11.46
N ILE A 293 -2.05 -20.87 12.48
CA ILE A 293 -2.12 -19.39 12.40
C ILE A 293 -0.72 -18.82 12.14
N PRO A 294 -0.52 -18.01 11.08
CA PRO A 294 0.67 -17.19 10.96
C PRO A 294 0.86 -16.27 12.18
N LYS A 295 2.09 -15.87 12.47
CA LYS A 295 2.31 -14.82 13.46
C LYS A 295 1.73 -13.50 12.95
N LEU A 296 0.93 -12.82 13.76
CA LEU A 296 0.32 -11.54 13.43
C LEU A 296 0.90 -10.41 14.28
N LEU A 297 1.37 -9.37 13.62
CA LEU A 297 1.69 -8.08 14.21
C LEU A 297 0.73 -7.02 13.64
N LEU A 298 -0.07 -6.43 14.50
CA LEU A 298 -0.76 -5.18 14.20
C LEU A 298 0.17 -4.03 14.57
N TRP A 299 0.17 -2.95 13.80
CA TRP A 299 0.96 -1.78 14.13
C TRP A 299 0.33 -0.47 13.67
N SER A 300 0.71 0.62 14.33
CA SER A 300 0.21 1.96 14.02
C SER A 300 1.12 3.01 14.66
N GLY A 301 1.06 4.24 14.17
CA GLY A 301 1.49 5.38 14.96
C GLY A 301 0.47 5.71 16.06
N ASP A 302 0.89 6.35 17.14
CA ASP A 302 0.00 6.79 18.22
C ASP A 302 -0.89 7.97 17.81
N LEU A 303 -0.46 8.74 16.81
CA LEU A 303 -1.23 9.82 16.20
C LEU A 303 -2.06 9.37 14.99
N ASP A 304 -2.02 8.08 14.61
CA ASP A 304 -2.82 7.55 13.51
C ASP A 304 -4.30 7.48 13.93
N PRO A 305 -5.22 8.16 13.24
CA PRO A 305 -6.66 8.12 13.55
C PRO A 305 -7.26 6.71 13.43
N ASN A 306 -6.60 5.78 12.74
CA ASN A 306 -7.05 4.39 12.70
C ASN A 306 -6.63 3.56 13.93
N LEU A 307 -5.80 4.08 14.84
CA LEU A 307 -5.36 3.34 16.04
C LEU A 307 -6.53 2.88 16.90
N HIS A 308 -7.59 3.71 17.03
CA HIS A 308 -8.81 3.30 17.75
C HIS A 308 -9.45 2.05 17.12
N SER A 309 -9.61 2.05 15.81
CA SER A 309 -10.16 0.93 15.04
C SER A 309 -9.30 -0.34 15.13
N ILE A 310 -7.97 -0.18 15.16
CA ILE A 310 -7.02 -1.29 15.36
C ILE A 310 -7.18 -1.89 16.76
N ASN A 311 -7.36 -1.06 17.80
CA ASN A 311 -7.58 -1.54 19.17
C ASN A 311 -8.92 -2.29 19.34
N GLU A 312 -9.97 -1.87 18.65
CA GLU A 312 -11.24 -2.61 18.64
C GLU A 312 -11.03 -3.98 17.96
N TYR A 313 -10.37 -4.02 16.82
CA TYR A 313 -10.09 -5.26 16.12
C TYR A 313 -9.16 -6.19 16.93
N LYS A 314 -8.12 -5.64 17.59
CA LYS A 314 -7.30 -6.36 18.55
C LYS A 314 -8.15 -7.04 19.64
N SER A 315 -9.09 -6.29 20.23
CA SER A 315 -9.97 -6.82 21.27
C SER A 315 -10.85 -7.96 20.74
N TYR A 316 -11.30 -7.87 19.50
CA TYR A 316 -12.05 -8.93 18.83
C TYR A 316 -11.18 -10.19 18.62
N LEU A 317 -9.94 -10.04 18.14
CA LEU A 317 -9.01 -11.17 17.98
C LEU A 317 -8.74 -11.87 19.31
N VAL A 318 -8.62 -11.12 20.41
CA VAL A 318 -8.54 -11.70 21.78
C VAL A 318 -9.76 -12.55 22.09
N SER A 319 -10.97 -12.07 21.80
CA SER A 319 -12.21 -12.81 22.03
C SER A 319 -12.31 -14.12 21.24
N LEU A 320 -11.61 -14.19 20.11
CA LEU A 320 -11.50 -15.38 19.26
C LEU A 320 -10.31 -16.27 19.61
N ASN A 321 -9.52 -15.94 20.63
CA ASN A 321 -8.26 -16.62 21.00
C ASN A 321 -7.23 -16.66 19.85
N ILE A 322 -7.19 -15.63 19.00
CA ILE A 322 -6.20 -15.47 17.93
C ILE A 322 -5.01 -14.71 18.47
N ASN A 323 -3.84 -15.38 18.53
CA ASN A 323 -2.60 -14.77 19.00
C ASN A 323 -2.11 -13.69 18.06
N HIS A 324 -1.81 -12.52 18.60
CA HIS A 324 -1.24 -11.39 17.89
C HIS A 324 -0.43 -10.50 18.82
N SER A 325 0.36 -9.60 18.23
CA SER A 325 1.03 -8.50 18.95
C SER A 325 0.54 -7.17 18.41
N LEU A 326 0.63 -6.10 19.19
CA LEU A 326 0.42 -4.73 18.75
C LEU A 326 1.69 -3.94 18.98
N TYR A 327 2.16 -3.21 17.96
CA TYR A 327 3.28 -2.28 18.05
C TYR A 327 2.79 -0.88 17.73
N VAL A 328 2.90 0.03 18.69
CA VAL A 328 2.55 1.44 18.53
C VAL A 328 3.83 2.27 18.53
N ILE A 329 4.01 3.10 17.52
CA ILE A 329 5.17 3.95 17.32
C ILE A 329 4.80 5.38 17.76
N GLU A 330 5.58 5.95 18.67
CA GLU A 330 5.35 7.28 19.22
C GLU A 330 5.57 8.38 18.19
N ASP A 331 4.81 9.47 18.28
CA ASP A 331 4.87 10.67 17.44
C ASP A 331 4.73 10.40 15.93
N VAL A 332 4.00 9.35 15.56
CA VAL A 332 3.78 8.97 14.16
C VAL A 332 2.30 9.02 13.79
N ASP A 333 1.98 9.74 12.74
CA ASP A 333 0.65 9.81 12.14
C ASP A 333 0.40 8.68 11.11
N HIS A 334 -0.64 8.81 10.28
CA HIS A 334 -0.99 7.81 9.24
C HIS A 334 -0.01 7.86 8.06
N ASN A 335 1.26 7.58 8.30
CA ASN A 335 2.33 7.61 7.30
C ASN A 335 3.28 6.42 7.42
N PRO A 336 3.32 5.51 6.41
CA PRO A 336 4.18 4.33 6.46
C PRO A 336 5.68 4.69 6.44
N PHE A 337 6.08 5.83 5.87
CA PHE A 337 7.48 6.26 5.82
C PHE A 337 7.94 6.73 7.19
N ALA A 338 7.12 7.50 7.90
CA ALA A 338 7.39 7.90 9.27
C ALA A 338 7.45 6.68 10.21
N VAL A 339 6.58 5.68 10.01
CA VAL A 339 6.66 4.40 10.73
C VAL A 339 8.00 3.72 10.48
N TYR A 340 8.45 3.62 9.23
CA TYR A 340 9.74 2.99 8.91
C TYR A 340 10.93 3.79 9.41
N ALA A 341 10.85 5.12 9.41
CA ALA A 341 11.90 5.98 9.97
C ALA A 341 12.10 5.77 11.47
N ASN A 342 11.01 5.52 12.23
CA ASN A 342 11.02 5.45 13.68
C ASN A 342 10.93 4.03 14.25
N GLY A 343 10.34 3.08 13.52
CA GLY A 343 10.06 1.73 14.00
C GLY A 343 10.33 0.60 12.99
N GLY A 344 10.83 0.92 11.78
CA GLY A 344 10.98 -0.03 10.69
C GLY A 344 11.86 -1.23 11.00
N GLU A 345 12.89 -1.07 11.82
CA GLU A 345 13.74 -2.18 12.25
C GLU A 345 12.94 -3.27 12.98
N ASN A 346 12.00 -2.90 13.84
CA ASN A 346 11.14 -3.84 14.54
C ASN A 346 10.21 -4.59 13.58
N LEU A 347 9.67 -3.92 12.56
CA LEU A 347 8.84 -4.55 11.54
C LEU A 347 9.64 -5.59 10.75
N ILE A 348 10.86 -5.24 10.35
CA ILE A 348 11.79 -6.14 9.66
C ILE A 348 12.15 -7.33 10.55
N ARG A 349 12.50 -7.10 11.83
CA ARG A 349 12.81 -8.16 12.80
C ARG A 349 11.63 -9.09 13.06
N PHE A 350 10.41 -8.59 12.97
CA PHE A 350 9.23 -9.43 13.07
C PHE A 350 9.18 -10.49 11.95
N HIS A 351 9.50 -10.11 10.73
CA HIS A 351 9.54 -11.04 9.60
C HIS A 351 10.76 -11.95 9.59
N LEU A 352 11.91 -11.42 9.96
CA LEU A 352 13.20 -12.09 9.76
C LEU A 352 13.76 -12.75 11.05
N GLY A 353 13.17 -12.46 12.18
CA GLY A 353 13.59 -12.96 13.51
C GLY A 353 14.23 -11.86 14.36
N GLY A 354 14.06 -11.96 15.66
CA GLY A 354 14.61 -11.01 16.64
C GLY A 354 13.64 -9.86 17.01
N PHE A 355 12.36 -9.99 16.70
CA PHE A 355 11.35 -9.07 17.21
C PHE A 355 11.21 -9.25 18.74
N GLU A 356 11.56 -8.23 19.46
CA GLU A 356 11.30 -8.13 20.90
C GLU A 356 9.97 -7.38 21.05
N GLY A 357 8.90 -8.14 21.32
CA GLY A 357 7.57 -7.59 21.48
C GLY A 357 7.55 -6.49 22.54
N VAL A 358 7.08 -5.31 22.19
CA VAL A 358 6.70 -4.29 23.16
C VAL A 358 5.34 -4.71 23.72
N ASN A 359 5.31 -5.10 25.01
CA ASN A 359 4.10 -5.48 25.74
C ASN A 359 3.19 -4.27 25.98
#